data_db6c4a112a0aae99aa0e747f70a000d6
#
_entry.id   db6c4a112a0aae99aa0e747f70a000d6
#
_cell.length_a   1.000
_cell.length_b   1.000
_cell.length_c   1.000
_cell.angle_alpha   90.00
_cell.angle_beta   90.00
_cell.angle_gamma   90.00
#
_symmetry.space_group_name_H-M   'P 1'
#
loop_
_entity.id
_entity.type
_entity.pdbx_description
1 polymer ?
#
loop_
_entity_poly.entity_id
_entity_poly.type
_entity_poly.pdbx_seq_one_letter_code
_entity_poly.pdbx_strand_id
1 'polypeptide(L)'
;MRVAAIDCGTNSIRLLIADIVDGRVVDVHREMRIVRLGEGVDATGAFAEPALLRTRAALVDYAELLREHSVATVRMVATSATRDAANRDEFFAMTAEVLGSVVPGAVAEVITGTEEAALSFRGAVGELGSAAAPFVVVDLGGGSTEVVLGTADGVDASYSANIGCVRLTERCLKSDPPTALEIEAARTVVRDALDAVFDVVPVERARTWVGVAGTMTTLSALAMNLPAYDSDAIHLSRVGFDDLSKVCEALLGMTRRQRAALGPMHEGRVDVIGGGAIVVEELARALGGRAGIDELVVSEHDILDGIALSIGGERSDGRMAARDGKF
;
A
#
# COMPACT_ATOMS: atom_id res chain seq x y z
N MET A 1 -20.65 12.33 -5.38
CA MET A 1 -20.06 13.24 -4.35
C MET A 1 -18.56 13.26 -4.54
N ARG A 2 -17.96 14.45 -4.71
CA ARG A 2 -16.51 14.58 -4.89
C ARG A 2 -15.79 14.56 -3.55
N VAL A 3 -14.79 13.67 -3.43
CA VAL A 3 -13.98 13.48 -2.25
C VAL A 3 -12.51 13.40 -2.61
N ALA A 4 -11.63 13.58 -1.64
CA ALA A 4 -10.22 13.25 -1.78
C ALA A 4 -9.77 12.29 -0.69
N ALA A 5 -9.04 11.28 -1.11
CA ALA A 5 -8.30 10.37 -0.26
C ALA A 5 -6.81 10.68 -0.39
N ILE A 6 -6.11 10.78 0.74
CA ILE A 6 -4.65 10.91 0.78
C ILE A 6 -4.11 9.79 1.67
N ASP A 7 -3.17 9.03 1.14
CA ASP A 7 -2.43 8.01 1.89
C ASP A 7 -0.96 8.41 2.00
N CYS A 8 -0.48 8.55 3.22
CA CYS A 8 0.91 8.86 3.52
C CYS A 8 1.61 7.66 4.16
N GLY A 9 2.22 6.86 3.31
CA GLY A 9 2.98 5.68 3.70
C GLY A 9 4.44 5.98 4.04
N THR A 10 5.21 4.91 4.25
CA THR A 10 6.65 4.98 4.57
C THR A 10 7.47 5.54 3.41
N ASN A 11 7.15 5.17 2.16
CA ASN A 11 7.93 5.55 0.98
C ASN A 11 7.29 6.65 0.15
N SER A 12 5.98 6.65 0.03
CA SER A 12 5.22 7.51 -0.88
C SER A 12 4.05 8.20 -0.18
N ILE A 13 3.65 9.36 -0.73
CA ILE A 13 2.37 9.98 -0.48
C ILE A 13 1.53 9.90 -1.75
N ARG A 14 0.24 9.59 -1.63
CA ARG A 14 -0.66 9.36 -2.76
C ARG A 14 -1.92 10.18 -2.60
N LEU A 15 -2.45 10.66 -3.71
CA LEU A 15 -3.70 11.41 -3.79
C LEU A 15 -4.66 10.72 -4.76
N LEU A 16 -5.90 10.57 -4.35
CA LEU A 16 -7.03 10.24 -5.19
C LEU A 16 -8.12 11.30 -5.00
N ILE A 17 -8.46 12.01 -6.06
CA ILE A 17 -9.68 12.80 -6.13
C ILE A 17 -10.68 11.98 -6.93
N ALA A 18 -11.84 11.69 -6.37
CA ALA A 18 -12.83 10.83 -6.99
C ALA A 18 -14.26 11.33 -6.76
N ASP A 19 -15.15 10.96 -7.67
CA ASP A 19 -16.59 11.04 -7.46
C ASP A 19 -17.11 9.69 -6.95
N ILE A 20 -17.79 9.70 -5.81
CA ILE A 20 -18.50 8.52 -5.33
C ILE A 20 -19.90 8.50 -5.94
N VAL A 21 -20.13 7.51 -6.82
CA VAL A 21 -21.38 7.33 -7.57
C VAL A 21 -21.88 5.91 -7.30
N ASP A 22 -23.05 5.78 -6.70
CA ASP A 22 -23.69 4.49 -6.41
C ASP A 22 -22.77 3.50 -5.64
N GLY A 23 -21.98 4.05 -4.71
CA GLY A 23 -21.04 3.27 -3.90
C GLY A 23 -19.75 2.84 -4.63
N ARG A 24 -19.50 3.36 -5.83
CA ARG A 24 -18.28 3.11 -6.61
C ARG A 24 -17.41 4.35 -6.67
N VAL A 25 -16.11 4.11 -6.74
CA VAL A 25 -15.09 5.14 -6.98
C VAL A 25 -15.00 5.40 -8.48
N VAL A 26 -15.11 6.66 -8.87
CA VAL A 26 -14.86 7.11 -10.24
C VAL A 26 -13.74 8.12 -10.18
N ASP A 27 -12.57 7.75 -10.68
CA ASP A 27 -11.37 8.56 -10.63
C ASP A 27 -11.54 9.86 -11.41
N VAL A 28 -11.10 10.95 -10.78
CA VAL A 28 -10.99 12.28 -11.40
C VAL A 28 -9.52 12.65 -11.55
N HIS A 29 -8.71 12.38 -10.51
CA HIS A 29 -7.28 12.58 -10.52
C HIS A 29 -6.62 11.60 -9.54
N ARG A 30 -5.59 10.89 -10.00
CA ARG A 30 -4.80 9.97 -9.18
C ARG A 30 -3.32 10.25 -9.42
N GLU A 31 -2.56 10.47 -8.35
CA GLU A 31 -1.11 10.63 -8.45
C GLU A 31 -0.38 10.09 -7.21
N MET A 32 0.90 9.82 -7.39
CA MET A 32 1.81 9.33 -6.36
C MET A 32 3.13 10.09 -6.42
N ARG A 33 3.67 10.43 -5.24
CA ARG A 33 5.00 11.02 -5.10
C ARG A 33 5.83 10.27 -4.08
N ILE A 34 7.10 10.06 -4.41
CA ILE A 34 8.06 9.45 -3.48
C ILE A 34 8.59 10.54 -2.55
N VAL A 35 8.25 10.44 -1.27
CA VAL A 35 8.67 11.40 -0.24
C VAL A 35 9.63 10.78 0.78
N ARG A 36 9.67 9.43 0.87
CA ARG A 36 10.51 8.67 1.81
C ARG A 36 10.36 9.17 3.25
N LEU A 37 9.10 9.35 3.69
CA LEU A 37 8.81 9.86 5.04
C LEU A 37 9.41 8.95 6.12
N GLY A 38 9.43 7.64 5.88
CA GLY A 38 9.96 6.65 6.81
C GLY A 38 11.47 6.39 6.70
N GLU A 39 12.21 7.15 5.88
CA GLU A 39 13.66 6.97 5.74
C GLU A 39 14.36 7.10 7.09
N GLY A 40 15.04 6.03 7.55
CA GLY A 40 15.76 5.99 8.81
C GLY A 40 14.90 5.90 10.08
N VAL A 41 13.57 5.93 9.99
CA VAL A 41 12.68 5.84 11.17
C VAL A 41 12.89 4.54 11.95
N ASP A 42 13.10 3.43 11.26
CA ASP A 42 13.36 2.13 11.91
C ASP A 42 14.61 2.15 12.82
N ALA A 43 15.61 2.95 12.48
CA ALA A 43 16.87 3.06 13.24
C ALA A 43 16.82 4.18 14.29
N THR A 44 16.11 5.26 14.04
CA THR A 44 16.16 6.50 14.86
C THR A 44 14.91 6.70 15.72
N GLY A 45 13.79 6.09 15.34
CA GLY A 45 12.48 6.32 15.96
C GLY A 45 11.88 7.72 15.68
N ALA A 46 12.40 8.45 14.68
CA ALA A 46 11.94 9.80 14.36
C ALA A 46 12.00 10.11 12.86
N PHE A 47 11.12 10.98 12.39
CA PHE A 47 11.21 11.54 11.04
C PHE A 47 12.43 12.42 10.88
N ALA A 48 13.14 12.27 9.76
CA ALA A 48 14.19 13.19 9.37
C ALA A 48 13.58 14.50 8.80
N GLU A 49 14.16 15.66 9.15
CA GLU A 49 13.70 16.94 8.64
C GLU A 49 13.60 17.02 7.12
N PRO A 50 14.56 16.50 6.31
CA PRO A 50 14.43 16.50 4.85
C PRO A 50 13.22 15.69 4.35
N ALA A 51 12.82 14.62 5.06
CA ALA A 51 11.66 13.81 4.70
C ALA A 51 10.35 14.56 4.98
N LEU A 52 10.25 15.28 6.11
CA LEU A 52 9.13 16.17 6.40
C LEU A 52 9.00 17.28 5.36
N LEU A 53 10.11 17.90 4.95
CA LEU A 53 10.11 18.94 3.92
C LEU A 53 9.65 18.42 2.55
N ARG A 54 10.09 17.23 2.11
CA ARG A 54 9.62 16.59 0.88
C ARG A 54 8.12 16.30 0.94
N THR A 55 7.66 15.80 2.08
CA THR A 55 6.24 15.50 2.31
C THR A 55 5.39 16.76 2.29
N ARG A 56 5.87 17.84 2.94
CA ARG A 56 5.20 19.15 2.93
C ARG A 56 5.09 19.70 1.51
N ALA A 57 6.14 19.63 0.71
CA ALA A 57 6.13 20.11 -0.67
C ALA A 57 5.08 19.36 -1.51
N ALA A 58 5.06 18.03 -1.43
CA ALA A 58 4.05 17.22 -2.11
C ALA A 58 2.61 17.57 -1.66
N LEU A 59 2.43 17.77 -0.35
CA LEU A 59 1.11 18.07 0.20
C LEU A 59 0.61 19.49 -0.19
N VAL A 60 1.52 20.46 -0.36
CA VAL A 60 1.18 21.80 -0.88
C VAL A 60 0.64 21.70 -2.31
N ASP A 61 1.29 20.94 -3.18
CA ASP A 61 0.81 20.72 -4.55
C ASP A 61 -0.55 19.98 -4.55
N TYR A 62 -0.73 19.00 -3.65
CA TYR A 62 -2.02 18.33 -3.48
C TYR A 62 -3.12 19.29 -3.00
N ALA A 63 -2.81 20.21 -2.10
CA ALA A 63 -3.75 21.23 -1.67
C ALA A 63 -4.22 22.15 -2.81
N GLU A 64 -3.33 22.44 -3.79
CA GLU A 64 -3.70 23.17 -5.00
C GLU A 64 -4.67 22.35 -5.87
N LEU A 65 -4.39 21.07 -6.09
CA LEU A 65 -5.28 20.16 -6.82
C LEU A 65 -6.65 20.04 -6.14
N LEU A 66 -6.71 19.94 -4.81
CA LEU A 66 -7.96 19.91 -4.06
C LEU A 66 -8.81 21.18 -4.33
N ARG A 67 -8.15 22.34 -4.42
CA ARG A 67 -8.82 23.61 -4.73
C ARG A 67 -9.31 23.68 -6.17
N GLU A 68 -8.46 23.28 -7.12
CA GLU A 68 -8.80 23.25 -8.56
C GLU A 68 -10.00 22.36 -8.84
N HIS A 69 -10.05 21.19 -8.20
CA HIS A 69 -11.14 20.22 -8.34
C HIS A 69 -12.34 20.50 -7.43
N SER A 70 -12.32 21.61 -6.66
CA SER A 70 -13.42 22.00 -5.74
C SER A 70 -13.77 20.89 -4.73
N VAL A 71 -12.77 20.22 -4.17
CA VAL A 71 -12.95 19.15 -3.19
C VAL A 71 -13.36 19.78 -1.84
N ALA A 72 -14.50 19.33 -1.30
CA ALA A 72 -15.03 19.81 -0.03
C ALA A 72 -14.77 18.85 1.15
N THR A 73 -14.36 17.62 0.87
CA THR A 73 -14.13 16.60 1.91
C THR A 73 -12.85 15.84 1.56
N VAL A 74 -11.89 15.85 2.49
CA VAL A 74 -10.64 15.10 2.39
C VAL A 74 -10.47 14.22 3.62
N ARG A 75 -9.98 13.01 3.43
CA ARG A 75 -9.47 12.13 4.47
C ARG A 75 -8.01 11.81 4.17
N MET A 76 -7.11 12.18 5.06
CA MET A 76 -5.70 11.85 4.95
C MET A 76 -5.33 10.86 6.05
N VAL A 77 -4.87 9.69 5.66
CA VAL A 77 -4.35 8.70 6.60
C VAL A 77 -2.82 8.65 6.54
N ALA A 78 -2.22 8.31 7.66
CA ALA A 78 -0.80 8.06 7.80
C ALA A 78 -0.59 6.70 8.47
N THR A 79 0.40 5.94 8.00
CA THR A 79 0.51 4.52 8.32
C THR A 79 1.78 4.19 9.11
N SER A 80 2.47 3.10 8.79
CA SER A 80 3.55 2.50 9.56
C SER A 80 4.62 3.49 10.04
N ALA A 81 5.21 4.30 9.15
CA ALA A 81 6.27 5.24 9.55
C ALA A 81 5.81 6.25 10.61
N THR A 82 4.54 6.71 10.49
CA THR A 82 3.98 7.69 11.44
C THR A 82 3.59 7.04 12.77
N ARG A 83 3.23 5.74 12.77
CA ARG A 83 3.04 4.98 14.02
C ARG A 83 4.34 4.90 14.83
N ASP A 84 5.47 4.73 14.14
CA ASP A 84 6.78 4.50 14.75
C ASP A 84 7.52 5.79 15.15
N ALA A 85 7.15 6.96 14.57
CA ALA A 85 7.85 8.22 14.78
C ALA A 85 7.46 8.91 16.07
N ALA A 86 8.47 9.24 16.92
CA ALA A 86 8.28 9.99 18.17
C ALA A 86 7.93 11.46 17.94
N ASN A 87 8.41 12.07 16.84
CA ASN A 87 8.15 13.49 16.48
C ASN A 87 6.96 13.66 15.51
N ARG A 88 5.99 12.74 15.52
CA ARG A 88 4.81 12.79 14.65
C ARG A 88 3.93 14.03 14.83
N ASP A 89 4.02 14.73 15.95
CA ASP A 89 3.26 15.96 16.18
C ASP A 89 3.66 17.07 15.21
N GLU A 90 4.92 17.13 14.77
CA GLU A 90 5.41 18.05 13.75
C GLU A 90 4.72 17.76 12.39
N PHE A 91 4.57 16.48 12.06
CA PHE A 91 3.84 16.04 10.85
C PHE A 91 2.36 16.43 10.92
N PHE A 92 1.68 16.23 12.07
CA PHE A 92 0.29 16.64 12.22
C PHE A 92 0.10 18.15 12.11
N ALA A 93 0.96 18.94 12.76
CA ALA A 93 0.92 20.39 12.66
C ALA A 93 1.08 20.86 11.21
N MET A 94 2.03 20.28 10.48
CA MET A 94 2.28 20.56 9.07
C MET A 94 1.07 20.20 8.19
N THR A 95 0.45 19.03 8.40
CA THR A 95 -0.71 18.63 7.60
C THR A 95 -1.95 19.48 7.90
N ALA A 96 -2.17 19.86 9.17
CA ALA A 96 -3.24 20.77 9.55
C ALA A 96 -3.08 22.17 8.93
N GLU A 97 -1.84 22.70 8.89
CA GLU A 97 -1.54 23.98 8.23
C GLU A 97 -1.88 23.90 6.73
N VAL A 98 -1.37 22.89 6.04
CA VAL A 98 -1.49 22.80 4.57
C VAL A 98 -2.91 22.45 4.13
N LEU A 99 -3.46 21.35 4.61
CA LEU A 99 -4.81 20.89 4.22
C LEU A 99 -5.90 21.81 4.77
N GLY A 100 -5.75 22.30 6.02
CA GLY A 100 -6.69 23.21 6.65
C GLY A 100 -6.84 24.54 5.92
N SER A 101 -5.85 24.95 5.12
CA SER A 101 -5.90 26.15 4.27
C SER A 101 -6.89 26.00 3.09
N VAL A 102 -7.27 24.78 2.73
CA VAL A 102 -8.19 24.46 1.61
C VAL A 102 -9.48 23.85 2.12
N VAL A 103 -9.39 22.88 3.03
CA VAL A 103 -10.54 22.21 3.64
C VAL A 103 -10.49 22.44 5.14
N PRO A 104 -11.32 23.36 5.69
CA PRO A 104 -11.28 23.72 7.10
C PRO A 104 -11.39 22.50 8.02
N GLY A 105 -10.44 22.40 8.95
CA GLY A 105 -10.38 21.29 9.92
C GLY A 105 -9.71 20.01 9.41
N ALA A 106 -9.28 19.96 8.15
CA ALA A 106 -8.57 18.80 7.62
C ALA A 106 -7.16 18.69 8.24
N VAL A 107 -6.84 17.48 8.69
CA VAL A 107 -5.55 17.09 9.25
C VAL A 107 -5.35 15.60 9.00
N ALA A 108 -4.10 15.14 8.94
CA ALA A 108 -3.82 13.71 8.86
C ALA A 108 -4.20 12.98 10.16
N GLU A 109 -4.65 11.75 10.02
CA GLU A 109 -4.86 10.83 11.13
C GLU A 109 -3.94 9.61 11.01
N VAL A 110 -3.42 9.10 12.13
CA VAL A 110 -2.72 7.82 12.15
C VAL A 110 -3.73 6.71 12.33
N ILE A 111 -3.74 5.78 11.38
CA ILE A 111 -4.60 4.60 11.47
C ILE A 111 -3.83 3.39 12.02
N THR A 112 -4.55 2.48 12.66
CA THR A 112 -4.00 1.18 13.10
C THR A 112 -3.72 0.28 11.91
N GLY A 113 -2.83 -0.73 12.08
CA GLY A 113 -2.62 -1.73 11.05
C GLY A 113 -3.88 -2.52 10.68
N THR A 114 -4.80 -2.72 11.64
CA THR A 114 -6.10 -3.36 11.39
C THR A 114 -7.00 -2.50 10.51
N GLU A 115 -7.03 -1.19 10.73
CA GLU A 115 -7.81 -0.27 9.91
C GLU A 115 -7.19 -0.12 8.50
N GLU A 116 -5.86 -0.01 8.42
CA GLU A 116 -5.10 -0.02 7.17
C GLU A 116 -5.46 -1.27 6.34
N ALA A 117 -5.41 -2.45 6.97
CA ALA A 117 -5.79 -3.73 6.37
C ALA A 117 -7.23 -3.73 5.84
N ALA A 118 -8.19 -3.23 6.62
CA ALA A 118 -9.60 -3.20 6.22
C ALA A 118 -9.86 -2.24 5.05
N LEU A 119 -9.21 -1.07 5.04
CA LEU A 119 -9.30 -0.11 3.95
C LEU A 119 -8.68 -0.67 2.66
N SER A 120 -7.48 -1.27 2.76
CA SER A 120 -6.78 -1.86 1.63
C SER A 120 -7.58 -3.04 1.04
N PHE A 121 -8.12 -3.91 1.89
CA PHE A 121 -8.99 -5.01 1.47
C PHE A 121 -10.22 -4.50 0.70
N ARG A 122 -10.91 -3.50 1.27
CA ARG A 122 -12.12 -2.93 0.66
C ARG A 122 -11.85 -2.32 -0.72
N GLY A 123 -10.72 -1.64 -0.89
CA GLY A 123 -10.31 -1.08 -2.17
C GLY A 123 -9.98 -2.17 -3.19
N ALA A 124 -9.24 -3.21 -2.76
CA ALA A 124 -8.69 -4.23 -3.64
C ALA A 124 -9.74 -5.19 -4.23
N VAL A 125 -10.78 -5.54 -3.46
CA VAL A 125 -11.71 -6.63 -3.84
C VAL A 125 -12.97 -6.15 -4.58
N GLY A 126 -13.17 -4.84 -4.71
CA GLY A 126 -14.42 -4.26 -5.22
C GLY A 126 -14.83 -4.72 -6.63
N GLU A 127 -13.86 -5.10 -7.46
CA GLU A 127 -14.08 -5.56 -8.84
C GLU A 127 -13.90 -7.07 -9.02
N LEU A 128 -13.54 -7.80 -7.95
CA LEU A 128 -13.34 -9.23 -8.02
C LEU A 128 -14.65 -9.99 -7.89
N GLY A 129 -14.83 -10.99 -8.74
CA GLY A 129 -16.01 -11.85 -8.72
C GLY A 129 -16.07 -12.71 -7.45
N SER A 130 -17.23 -12.86 -6.84
CA SER A 130 -17.45 -13.66 -5.62
C SER A 130 -17.03 -15.13 -5.75
N ALA A 131 -17.00 -15.67 -6.97
CA ALA A 131 -16.57 -17.06 -7.24
C ALA A 131 -15.07 -17.28 -6.93
N ALA A 132 -14.26 -16.22 -6.93
CA ALA A 132 -12.82 -16.29 -6.62
C ALA A 132 -12.52 -16.14 -5.11
N ALA A 133 -13.53 -15.87 -4.29
CA ALA A 133 -13.40 -15.77 -2.84
C ALA A 133 -13.29 -17.15 -2.17
N PRO A 134 -12.72 -17.27 -0.94
CA PRO A 134 -12.13 -16.19 -0.14
C PRO A 134 -10.82 -15.65 -0.74
N PHE A 135 -10.59 -14.34 -0.54
CA PHE A 135 -9.37 -13.65 -0.96
C PHE A 135 -8.37 -13.57 0.19
N VAL A 136 -7.09 -13.79 -0.08
CA VAL A 136 -6.01 -13.25 0.74
C VAL A 136 -5.45 -12.03 0.04
N VAL A 137 -5.76 -10.84 0.58
CA VAL A 137 -5.21 -9.56 0.09
C VAL A 137 -3.92 -9.28 0.84
N VAL A 138 -2.86 -8.97 0.11
CA VAL A 138 -1.56 -8.58 0.68
C VAL A 138 -1.21 -7.18 0.19
N ASP A 139 -1.15 -6.24 1.12
CA ASP A 139 -0.64 -4.88 0.89
C ASP A 139 0.80 -4.80 1.34
N LEU A 140 1.73 -4.80 0.39
CA LEU A 140 3.16 -4.73 0.67
C LEU A 140 3.64 -3.28 0.60
N GLY A 141 3.61 -2.62 1.73
CA GLY A 141 4.07 -1.26 1.91
C GLY A 141 5.59 -1.12 2.10
N GLY A 142 6.01 0.10 2.44
CA GLY A 142 7.42 0.38 2.73
C GLY A 142 7.86 -0.11 4.11
N GLY A 143 7.03 0.04 5.13
CA GLY A 143 7.36 -0.26 6.53
C GLY A 143 6.65 -1.47 7.10
N SER A 144 5.46 -1.80 6.58
CA SER A 144 4.64 -2.94 7.00
C SER A 144 4.10 -3.72 5.82
N THR A 145 3.53 -4.88 6.10
CA THR A 145 2.80 -5.72 5.15
C THR A 145 1.54 -6.20 5.84
N GLU A 146 0.40 -5.80 5.30
CA GLU A 146 -0.92 -6.22 5.76
C GLU A 146 -1.33 -7.48 5.01
N VAL A 147 -1.73 -8.53 5.75
CA VAL A 147 -2.28 -9.77 5.19
C VAL A 147 -3.70 -9.92 5.70
N VAL A 148 -4.66 -9.98 4.77
CA VAL A 148 -6.09 -9.90 5.07
C VAL A 148 -6.81 -11.04 4.39
N LEU A 149 -7.48 -11.90 5.15
CA LEU A 149 -8.39 -12.90 4.62
C LEU A 149 -9.83 -12.40 4.72
N GLY A 150 -10.60 -12.56 3.65
CA GLY A 150 -12.00 -12.16 3.64
C GLY A 150 -12.74 -12.49 2.35
N THR A 151 -13.98 -12.03 2.28
CA THR A 151 -14.87 -12.17 1.13
C THR A 151 -15.48 -10.81 0.77
N ALA A 152 -16.36 -10.76 -0.22
CA ALA A 152 -17.11 -9.52 -0.52
C ALA A 152 -17.96 -9.02 0.67
N ASP A 153 -18.30 -9.89 1.63
CA ASP A 153 -19.08 -9.53 2.82
C ASP A 153 -18.23 -8.87 3.91
N GLY A 154 -16.89 -8.96 3.83
CA GLY A 154 -15.98 -8.31 4.74
C GLY A 154 -14.72 -9.11 5.07
N VAL A 155 -13.98 -8.59 6.07
CA VAL A 155 -12.73 -9.15 6.56
C VAL A 155 -13.02 -10.22 7.61
N ASP A 156 -12.46 -11.43 7.42
CA ASP A 156 -12.54 -12.53 8.39
C ASP A 156 -11.38 -12.46 9.42
N ALA A 157 -10.18 -12.20 8.94
CA ALA A 157 -8.97 -12.09 9.75
C ALA A 157 -7.94 -11.17 9.08
N SER A 158 -7.16 -10.45 9.86
CA SER A 158 -6.08 -9.62 9.35
C SER A 158 -4.90 -9.54 10.32
N TYR A 159 -3.72 -9.32 9.77
CA TYR A 159 -2.50 -9.06 10.52
C TYR A 159 -1.63 -8.06 9.77
N SER A 160 -1.06 -7.09 10.50
CA SER A 160 -0.07 -6.15 9.98
C SER A 160 1.31 -6.53 10.52
N ALA A 161 2.16 -7.05 9.64
CA ALA A 161 3.51 -7.45 9.97
C ALA A 161 4.49 -6.28 9.76
N ASN A 162 5.44 -6.09 10.70
CA ASN A 162 6.47 -5.04 10.63
C ASN A 162 7.60 -5.40 9.64
N ILE A 163 7.23 -5.83 8.45
CA ILE A 163 8.10 -6.05 7.29
C ILE A 163 7.54 -5.27 6.10
N GLY A 164 8.40 -4.57 5.38
CA GLY A 164 8.07 -3.83 4.18
C GLY A 164 9.32 -3.62 3.34
N CYS A 165 9.17 -3.20 2.10
CA CYS A 165 10.30 -3.13 1.17
C CYS A 165 11.42 -2.17 1.63
N VAL A 166 11.08 -1.04 2.24
CA VAL A 166 12.06 -0.08 2.79
C VAL A 166 12.71 -0.66 4.04
N ARG A 167 11.91 -1.03 5.03
CA ARG A 167 12.36 -1.55 6.32
C ARG A 167 13.29 -2.77 6.16
N LEU A 168 12.91 -3.73 5.32
CA LEU A 168 13.73 -4.92 5.08
C LEU A 168 15.05 -4.59 4.38
N THR A 169 15.01 -3.67 3.40
CA THR A 169 16.20 -3.18 2.72
C THR A 169 17.14 -2.49 3.69
N GLU A 170 16.63 -1.55 4.49
CA GLU A 170 17.44 -0.82 5.48
C GLU A 170 18.03 -1.72 6.55
N ARG A 171 17.34 -2.78 6.96
CA ARG A 171 17.85 -3.75 7.95
C ARG A 171 18.91 -4.69 7.37
N CYS A 172 18.64 -5.28 6.22
CA CYS A 172 19.35 -6.47 5.75
C CYS A 172 20.20 -6.25 4.49
N LEU A 173 19.83 -5.37 3.56
CA LEU A 173 20.44 -5.28 2.24
C LEU A 173 21.35 -4.06 2.12
N LYS A 174 22.65 -4.21 2.45
CA LYS A 174 23.61 -3.12 2.47
C LYS A 174 24.44 -3.01 1.19
N SER A 175 24.65 -4.16 0.52
CA SER A 175 25.47 -4.26 -0.70
C SER A 175 24.65 -3.99 -1.96
N ASP A 176 25.31 -3.66 -3.07
CA ASP A 176 24.69 -3.43 -4.38
C ASP A 176 25.45 -4.15 -5.52
N PRO A 177 24.94 -5.28 -6.05
CA PRO A 177 23.73 -5.99 -5.62
C PRO A 177 23.91 -6.61 -4.22
N PRO A 178 22.81 -6.99 -3.54
CA PRO A 178 22.89 -7.64 -2.23
C PRO A 178 23.61 -8.98 -2.33
N THR A 179 24.38 -9.32 -1.31
CA THR A 179 25.08 -10.60 -1.21
C THR A 179 24.11 -11.74 -0.87
N ALA A 180 24.50 -12.99 -1.17
CA ALA A 180 23.71 -14.17 -0.81
C ALA A 180 23.45 -14.27 0.71
N LEU A 181 24.40 -13.84 1.56
CA LEU A 181 24.23 -13.81 3.01
C LEU A 181 23.20 -12.77 3.46
N GLU A 182 23.21 -11.59 2.85
CA GLU A 182 22.21 -10.54 3.14
C GLU A 182 20.81 -10.98 2.71
N ILE A 183 20.68 -11.61 1.54
CA ILE A 183 19.41 -12.16 1.04
C ILE A 183 18.87 -13.23 1.99
N GLU A 184 19.71 -14.18 2.43
CA GLU A 184 19.24 -15.24 3.34
C GLU A 184 18.89 -14.70 4.74
N ALA A 185 19.63 -13.70 5.24
CA ALA A 185 19.27 -13.01 6.47
C ALA A 185 17.91 -12.31 6.35
N ALA A 186 17.65 -11.64 5.21
CA ALA A 186 16.37 -11.01 4.92
C ALA A 186 15.22 -12.03 4.82
N ARG A 187 15.44 -13.17 4.15
CA ARG A 187 14.46 -14.27 4.08
C ARG A 187 14.11 -14.82 5.46
N THR A 188 15.09 -14.96 6.35
CA THR A 188 14.85 -15.40 7.73
C THR A 188 13.93 -14.42 8.46
N VAL A 189 14.20 -13.12 8.39
CA VAL A 189 13.35 -12.09 8.99
C VAL A 189 11.92 -12.15 8.44
N VAL A 190 11.76 -12.37 7.13
CA VAL A 190 10.43 -12.47 6.50
C VAL A 190 9.70 -13.71 6.95
N ARG A 191 10.36 -14.89 6.99
CA ARG A 191 9.74 -16.15 7.45
C ARG A 191 9.25 -16.05 8.88
N ASP A 192 10.08 -15.51 9.78
CA ASP A 192 9.71 -15.32 11.19
C ASP A 192 8.48 -14.41 11.33
N ALA A 193 8.41 -13.34 10.52
CA ALA A 193 7.26 -12.45 10.52
C ALA A 193 6.01 -13.10 9.93
N LEU A 194 6.15 -13.90 8.87
CA LEU A 194 5.04 -14.61 8.24
C LEU A 194 4.49 -15.74 9.12
N ASP A 195 5.31 -16.37 9.95
CA ASP A 195 4.83 -17.36 10.93
C ASP A 195 3.84 -16.70 11.91
N ALA A 196 4.14 -15.50 12.41
CA ALA A 196 3.21 -14.75 13.25
C ALA A 196 1.92 -14.33 12.50
N VAL A 197 2.02 -14.04 11.20
CA VAL A 197 0.85 -13.77 10.34
C VAL A 197 -0.05 -15.00 10.27
N PHE A 198 0.53 -16.17 9.99
CA PHE A 198 -0.23 -17.41 9.76
C PHE A 198 -0.81 -18.03 11.04
N ASP A 199 -0.31 -17.64 12.21
CA ASP A 199 -0.94 -17.97 13.50
C ASP A 199 -2.28 -17.25 13.69
N VAL A 200 -2.49 -16.12 13.00
CA VAL A 200 -3.71 -15.27 13.13
C VAL A 200 -4.59 -15.37 11.89
N VAL A 201 -4.00 -15.40 10.70
CA VAL A 201 -4.72 -15.38 9.41
C VAL A 201 -4.72 -16.78 8.81
N PRO A 202 -5.88 -17.48 8.78
CA PRO A 202 -5.97 -18.84 8.25
C PRO A 202 -5.96 -18.84 6.71
N VAL A 203 -4.78 -18.57 6.13
CA VAL A 203 -4.58 -18.40 4.68
C VAL A 203 -4.89 -19.66 3.86
N GLU A 204 -4.92 -20.83 4.48
CA GLU A 204 -5.32 -22.10 3.85
C GLU A 204 -6.76 -22.12 3.37
N ARG A 205 -7.60 -21.18 3.84
CA ARG A 205 -8.97 -20.97 3.38
C ARG A 205 -9.05 -20.14 2.09
N ALA A 206 -7.98 -19.44 1.74
CA ALA A 206 -7.95 -18.56 0.58
C ALA A 206 -7.98 -19.37 -0.74
N ARG A 207 -8.61 -18.79 -1.73
CA ARG A 207 -8.62 -19.31 -3.12
C ARG A 207 -7.85 -18.43 -4.06
N THR A 208 -7.75 -17.14 -3.76
CA THR A 208 -7.08 -16.16 -4.61
C THR A 208 -6.18 -15.28 -3.76
N TRP A 209 -4.93 -15.15 -4.17
CA TRP A 209 -4.02 -14.15 -3.65
C TRP A 209 -4.14 -12.87 -4.47
N VAL A 210 -4.48 -11.78 -3.80
CA VAL A 210 -4.52 -10.44 -4.39
C VAL A 210 -3.39 -9.60 -3.80
N GLY A 211 -2.50 -9.12 -4.65
CA GLY A 211 -1.40 -8.24 -4.25
C GLY A 211 -1.68 -6.80 -4.64
N VAL A 212 -1.43 -5.88 -3.72
CA VAL A 212 -1.57 -4.45 -3.95
C VAL A 212 -0.30 -3.69 -3.57
N ALA A 213 -0.28 -2.42 -3.85
CA ALA A 213 0.84 -1.50 -3.68
C ALA A 213 1.98 -1.68 -4.69
N GLY A 214 2.91 -0.73 -4.63
CA GLY A 214 3.87 -0.50 -5.70
C GLY A 214 4.91 -1.60 -5.94
N THR A 215 5.18 -2.48 -4.96
CA THR A 215 6.02 -3.65 -5.20
C THR A 215 5.29 -4.65 -6.09
N MET A 216 4.04 -5.00 -5.75
CA MET A 216 3.25 -5.98 -6.49
C MET A 216 3.03 -5.54 -7.94
N THR A 217 2.63 -4.28 -8.14
CA THR A 217 2.37 -3.73 -9.48
C THR A 217 3.65 -3.65 -10.33
N THR A 218 4.80 -3.30 -9.73
CA THR A 218 6.09 -3.28 -10.45
C THR A 218 6.53 -4.69 -10.84
N LEU A 219 6.40 -5.68 -9.95
CA LEU A 219 6.75 -7.08 -10.26
C LEU A 219 5.85 -7.65 -11.36
N SER A 220 4.55 -7.34 -11.33
CA SER A 220 3.63 -7.74 -12.41
C SER A 220 4.02 -7.12 -13.74
N ALA A 221 4.27 -5.81 -13.79
CA ALA A 221 4.69 -5.13 -15.01
C ALA A 221 5.96 -5.75 -15.62
N LEU A 222 6.93 -6.13 -14.77
CA LEU A 222 8.15 -6.80 -15.19
C LEU A 222 7.90 -8.23 -15.66
N ALA A 223 7.05 -9.00 -14.99
CA ALA A 223 6.69 -10.36 -15.39
C ALA A 223 5.95 -10.39 -16.74
N MET A 224 5.14 -9.39 -17.01
CA MET A 224 4.45 -9.19 -18.29
C MET A 224 5.37 -8.60 -19.37
N ASN A 225 6.62 -8.28 -19.06
CA ASN A 225 7.58 -7.64 -19.96
C ASN A 225 7.05 -6.30 -20.55
N LEU A 226 6.33 -5.51 -19.76
CA LEU A 226 5.84 -4.21 -20.21
C LEU A 226 7.01 -3.26 -20.48
N PRO A 227 6.98 -2.47 -21.57
CA PRO A 227 8.05 -1.52 -21.89
C PRO A 227 8.06 -0.30 -20.97
N ALA A 228 6.93 0.02 -20.33
CA ALA A 228 6.73 1.07 -19.35
C ALA A 228 5.65 0.65 -18.37
N TYR A 229 5.50 1.40 -17.28
CA TYR A 229 4.40 1.18 -16.34
C TYR A 229 3.07 1.54 -17.00
N ASP A 230 2.12 0.59 -16.98
CA ASP A 230 0.79 0.71 -17.56
C ASP A 230 -0.24 0.14 -16.56
N SER A 231 -0.93 1.04 -15.86
CA SER A 231 -1.88 0.68 -14.81
C SER A 231 -3.06 -0.14 -15.32
N ASP A 232 -3.52 0.14 -16.55
CA ASP A 232 -4.66 -0.58 -17.14
C ASP A 232 -4.29 -2.02 -17.49
N ALA A 233 -3.05 -2.24 -17.97
CA ALA A 233 -2.54 -3.57 -18.23
C ALA A 233 -2.22 -4.36 -16.94
N ILE A 234 -1.78 -3.67 -15.88
CA ILE A 234 -1.40 -4.26 -14.60
C ILE A 234 -2.64 -4.64 -13.78
N HIS A 235 -3.68 -3.81 -13.79
CA HIS A 235 -4.87 -4.04 -12.97
C HIS A 235 -5.55 -5.36 -13.32
N LEU A 236 -5.77 -6.19 -12.30
CA LEU A 236 -6.32 -7.55 -12.39
C LEU A 236 -5.50 -8.51 -13.27
N SER A 237 -4.24 -8.17 -13.59
CA SER A 237 -3.31 -9.09 -14.23
C SER A 237 -3.02 -10.28 -13.31
N ARG A 238 -2.65 -11.42 -13.93
CA ARG A 238 -2.34 -12.67 -13.24
C ARG A 238 -0.91 -13.08 -13.56
N VAL A 239 -0.12 -13.33 -12.53
CA VAL A 239 1.29 -13.71 -12.63
C VAL A 239 1.50 -15.04 -11.94
N GLY A 240 1.83 -16.07 -12.70
CA GLY A 240 2.18 -17.38 -12.15
C GLY A 240 3.46 -17.32 -11.30
N PHE A 241 3.55 -18.16 -10.29
CA PHE A 241 4.68 -18.12 -9.33
C PHE A 241 6.04 -18.40 -9.99
N ASP A 242 6.09 -19.19 -11.06
CA ASP A 242 7.33 -19.42 -11.81
C ASP A 242 7.89 -18.13 -12.45
N ASP A 243 7.02 -17.31 -13.04
CA ASP A 243 7.43 -16.05 -13.66
C ASP A 243 7.70 -14.98 -12.61
N LEU A 244 6.93 -14.97 -11.52
CA LEU A 244 7.15 -14.10 -10.37
C LEU A 244 8.53 -14.37 -9.74
N SER A 245 8.90 -15.65 -9.53
CA SER A 245 10.20 -16.05 -9.00
C SER A 245 11.36 -15.60 -9.89
N LYS A 246 11.24 -15.81 -11.21
CA LYS A 246 12.27 -15.35 -12.17
C LYS A 246 12.51 -13.84 -12.08
N VAL A 247 11.44 -13.04 -11.98
CA VAL A 247 11.56 -11.58 -11.83
C VAL A 247 12.22 -11.21 -10.52
N CYS A 248 11.81 -11.81 -9.40
CA CYS A 248 12.38 -11.56 -8.09
C CYS A 248 13.89 -11.90 -8.05
N GLU A 249 14.27 -13.09 -8.54
CA GLU A 249 15.66 -13.52 -8.63
C GLU A 249 16.51 -12.57 -9.50
N ALA A 250 15.97 -12.17 -10.66
CA ALA A 250 16.65 -11.22 -11.55
C ALA A 250 16.90 -9.87 -10.84
N LEU A 251 15.90 -9.33 -10.16
CA LEU A 251 16.03 -8.06 -9.42
C LEU A 251 17.07 -8.14 -8.30
N LEU A 252 17.15 -9.27 -7.59
CA LEU A 252 18.14 -9.48 -6.54
C LEU A 252 19.57 -9.59 -7.07
N GLY A 253 19.74 -10.10 -8.31
CA GLY A 253 21.04 -10.14 -8.99
C GLY A 253 21.48 -8.82 -9.63
N MET A 254 20.59 -7.84 -9.77
CA MET A 254 20.87 -6.55 -10.42
C MET A 254 21.41 -5.52 -9.44
N THR A 255 22.34 -4.67 -9.93
CA THR A 255 22.70 -3.42 -9.28
C THR A 255 21.56 -2.39 -9.37
N ARG A 256 21.57 -1.37 -8.51
CA ARG A 256 20.61 -0.23 -8.57
C ARG A 256 20.59 0.40 -9.97
N ARG A 257 21.77 0.56 -10.60
CA ARG A 257 21.87 1.09 -11.95
C ARG A 257 21.15 0.23 -12.99
N GLN A 258 21.25 -1.09 -12.88
CA GLN A 258 20.55 -2.02 -13.79
C GLN A 258 19.05 -1.98 -13.57
N ARG A 259 18.60 -1.96 -12.31
CA ARG A 259 17.16 -1.82 -11.95
C ARG A 259 16.56 -0.52 -12.47
N ALA A 260 17.32 0.60 -12.36
CA ALA A 260 16.89 1.91 -12.86
C ALA A 260 16.71 1.96 -14.39
N ALA A 261 17.29 1.03 -15.14
CA ALA A 261 17.14 0.93 -16.59
C ALA A 261 15.90 0.11 -17.03
N LEU A 262 15.18 -0.50 -16.09
CA LEU A 262 13.95 -1.25 -16.39
C LEU A 262 12.79 -0.27 -16.64
N GLY A 263 12.10 -0.38 -17.78
CA GLY A 263 11.06 0.57 -18.19
C GLY A 263 9.94 0.80 -17.15
N PRO A 264 9.37 -0.25 -16.53
CA PRO A 264 8.33 -0.08 -15.51
C PRO A 264 8.85 0.39 -14.13
N MET A 265 10.17 0.44 -13.92
CA MET A 265 10.76 0.73 -12.62
C MET A 265 10.72 2.22 -12.30
N HIS A 266 9.92 2.60 -11.30
CA HIS A 266 9.93 3.97 -10.78
C HIS A 266 11.25 4.25 -10.04
N GLU A 267 11.89 5.40 -10.30
CA GLU A 267 13.20 5.76 -9.71
C GLU A 267 13.24 5.66 -8.17
N GLY A 268 12.15 6.02 -7.50
CA GLY A 268 12.03 5.95 -6.04
C GLY A 268 11.83 4.54 -5.47
N ARG A 269 11.81 3.49 -6.31
CA ARG A 269 11.74 2.08 -5.89
C ARG A 269 13.01 1.29 -6.17
N VAL A 270 13.90 1.83 -6.97
CA VAL A 270 15.13 1.16 -7.44
C VAL A 270 15.95 0.55 -6.30
N ASP A 271 16.06 1.25 -5.20
CA ASP A 271 16.86 0.87 -4.03
C ASP A 271 16.13 -0.10 -3.09
N VAL A 272 14.79 -0.10 -3.07
CA VAL A 272 13.98 -0.87 -2.10
C VAL A 272 13.27 -2.08 -2.70
N ILE A 273 13.18 -2.18 -4.03
CA ILE A 273 12.45 -3.26 -4.70
C ILE A 273 13.01 -4.65 -4.38
N GLY A 274 14.31 -4.77 -4.10
CA GLY A 274 14.92 -6.05 -3.70
C GLY A 274 14.37 -6.58 -2.37
N GLY A 275 14.15 -5.70 -1.39
CA GLY A 275 13.47 -6.08 -0.14
C GLY A 275 12.04 -6.54 -0.39
N GLY A 276 11.31 -5.83 -1.27
CA GLY A 276 9.97 -6.23 -1.67
C GLY A 276 9.93 -7.58 -2.39
N ALA A 277 10.86 -7.84 -3.30
CA ALA A 277 10.98 -9.10 -4.02
C ALA A 277 11.16 -10.30 -3.07
N ILE A 278 11.99 -10.15 -2.02
CA ILE A 278 12.17 -11.21 -1.00
C ILE A 278 10.85 -11.49 -0.26
N VAL A 279 10.11 -10.46 0.13
CA VAL A 279 8.81 -10.64 0.81
C VAL A 279 7.84 -11.38 -0.11
N VAL A 280 7.77 -11.02 -1.40
CA VAL A 280 6.87 -11.64 -2.37
C VAL A 280 7.25 -13.11 -2.64
N GLU A 281 8.55 -13.44 -2.75
CA GLU A 281 8.99 -14.84 -2.90
C GLU A 281 8.59 -15.71 -1.71
N GLU A 282 8.77 -15.22 -0.47
CA GLU A 282 8.42 -15.99 0.72
C GLU A 282 6.89 -16.12 0.88
N LEU A 283 6.11 -15.09 0.50
CA LEU A 283 4.65 -15.16 0.44
C LEU A 283 4.18 -16.19 -0.61
N ALA A 284 4.73 -16.17 -1.83
CA ALA A 284 4.38 -17.12 -2.89
C ALA A 284 4.66 -18.57 -2.43
N ARG A 285 5.82 -18.81 -1.82
CA ARG A 285 6.16 -20.12 -1.25
C ARG A 285 5.16 -20.56 -0.18
N ALA A 286 4.83 -19.66 0.74
CA ALA A 286 3.94 -19.95 1.86
C ALA A 286 2.49 -20.21 1.39
N LEU A 287 1.95 -19.36 0.50
CA LEU A 287 0.59 -19.49 -0.03
C LEU A 287 0.46 -20.69 -0.94
N GLY A 288 1.49 -21.00 -1.76
CA GLY A 288 1.53 -22.22 -2.54
C GLY A 288 1.49 -23.48 -1.68
N GLY A 289 2.29 -23.52 -0.61
CA GLY A 289 2.34 -24.66 0.29
C GLY A 289 1.12 -24.83 1.19
N ARG A 290 0.51 -23.72 1.65
CA ARG A 290 -0.61 -23.74 2.62
C ARG A 290 -1.99 -23.76 1.95
N ALA A 291 -2.17 -23.01 0.87
CA ALA A 291 -3.46 -22.80 0.21
C ALA A 291 -3.56 -23.42 -1.19
N GLY A 292 -2.44 -23.92 -1.75
CA GLY A 292 -2.41 -24.45 -3.11
C GLY A 292 -2.60 -23.37 -4.19
N ILE A 293 -2.33 -22.11 -3.87
CA ILE A 293 -2.36 -20.98 -4.79
C ILE A 293 -1.09 -21.01 -5.64
N ASP A 294 -1.19 -20.78 -6.93
CA ASP A 294 -0.07 -20.85 -7.89
C ASP A 294 0.10 -19.56 -8.72
N GLU A 295 -0.76 -18.58 -8.50
CA GLU A 295 -0.69 -17.26 -9.16
C GLU A 295 -0.99 -16.09 -8.21
N LEU A 296 -0.45 -14.94 -8.55
CA LEU A 296 -0.74 -13.64 -7.95
C LEU A 296 -1.68 -12.87 -8.88
N VAL A 297 -2.81 -12.38 -8.34
CA VAL A 297 -3.66 -11.37 -8.99
C VAL A 297 -3.23 -10.00 -8.47
N VAL A 298 -2.98 -9.03 -9.35
CA VAL A 298 -2.50 -7.70 -8.95
C VAL A 298 -3.59 -6.66 -9.12
N SER A 299 -3.86 -5.87 -8.09
CA SER A 299 -4.81 -4.77 -8.15
C SER A 299 -4.09 -3.41 -8.03
N GLU A 300 -4.47 -2.47 -8.89
CA GLU A 300 -4.11 -1.04 -8.78
C GLU A 300 -5.02 -0.29 -7.79
N HIS A 301 -6.18 -0.89 -7.47
CA HIS A 301 -7.06 -0.40 -6.42
C HIS A 301 -6.65 -0.97 -5.07
N ASP A 302 -6.50 -0.10 -4.08
CA ASP A 302 -5.94 -0.44 -2.78
C ASP A 302 -6.51 0.44 -1.64
N ILE A 303 -5.70 0.72 -0.61
CA ILE A 303 -6.10 1.56 0.53
C ILE A 303 -6.65 2.92 0.10
N LEU A 304 -6.14 3.50 -0.99
CA LEU A 304 -6.56 4.82 -1.46
C LEU A 304 -8.05 4.82 -1.86
N ASP A 305 -8.47 3.76 -2.56
CA ASP A 305 -9.86 3.53 -2.94
C ASP A 305 -10.72 3.24 -1.70
N GLY A 306 -10.20 2.44 -0.76
CA GLY A 306 -10.85 2.17 0.52
C GLY A 306 -11.08 3.44 1.34
N ILE A 307 -10.11 4.36 1.39
CA ILE A 307 -10.26 5.67 2.06
C ILE A 307 -11.37 6.47 1.39
N ALA A 308 -11.37 6.58 0.05
CA ALA A 308 -12.40 7.30 -0.70
C ALA A 308 -13.81 6.74 -0.43
N LEU A 309 -13.95 5.42 -0.44
CA LEU A 309 -15.20 4.73 -0.11
C LEU A 309 -15.65 4.94 1.35
N SER A 310 -14.73 5.09 2.30
CA SER A 310 -15.05 5.33 3.70
C SER A 310 -15.73 6.70 3.90
N ILE A 311 -15.26 7.73 3.19
CA ILE A 311 -15.87 9.08 3.22
C ILE A 311 -17.33 9.03 2.73
N GLY A 312 -17.61 8.19 1.70
CA GLY A 312 -18.95 8.01 1.15
C GLY A 312 -19.92 7.29 2.09
N GLY A 313 -19.41 6.31 2.87
CA GLY A 313 -20.21 5.46 3.76
C GLY A 313 -20.72 6.18 5.02
N GLU A 314 -19.90 6.98 5.67
CA GLU A 314 -20.26 7.69 6.90
C GLU A 314 -21.46 8.65 6.76
N ARG A 315 -21.69 9.19 5.56
CA ARG A 315 -22.85 10.06 5.29
C ARG A 315 -24.14 9.33 4.98
N SER A 316 -24.07 8.07 4.51
CA SER A 316 -25.28 7.26 4.30
C SER A 316 -25.88 6.81 5.63
N ASP A 317 -25.06 6.44 6.60
CA ASP A 317 -25.51 6.04 7.94
C ASP A 317 -26.05 7.23 8.76
N GLY A 318 -25.43 8.41 8.63
CA GLY A 318 -25.91 9.64 9.26
C GLY A 318 -27.26 10.15 8.70
N ARG A 319 -27.62 9.82 7.47
CA ARG A 319 -28.94 10.15 6.90
C ARG A 319 -30.05 9.18 7.31
N MET A 320 -29.72 7.92 7.61
CA MET A 320 -30.71 6.97 8.15
C MET A 320 -31.03 7.28 9.61
N ALA A 321 -30.04 7.61 10.44
CA ALA A 321 -30.27 7.98 11.84
C ALA A 321 -31.11 9.27 12.03
N ALA A 322 -31.08 10.20 11.07
CA ALA A 322 -31.86 11.44 11.11
C ALA A 322 -33.31 11.28 10.63
N ARG A 323 -33.72 10.13 10.09
CA ARG A 323 -35.11 9.87 9.62
C ARG A 323 -35.98 9.18 10.64
N ASP A 324 -35.42 8.51 11.66
CA ASP A 324 -36.20 7.78 12.67
C ASP A 324 -36.49 8.58 13.96
N GLY A 325 -36.20 9.88 13.96
CA GLY A 325 -36.40 10.78 15.11
C GLY A 325 -37.63 11.69 15.02
N LYS A 326 -38.71 11.26 14.36
CA LYS A 326 -40.02 11.98 14.43
C LYS A 326 -41.16 10.99 14.50
N PHE A 327 -41.54 10.67 15.73
CA PHE A 327 -42.90 10.43 16.18
C PHE A 327 -43.03 10.83 17.67
#